data_f08cd69cfea43fcd8403505114dcf114
#
_entry.id   f08cd69cfea43fcd8403505114dcf114
#
_cell.length_a   1.000
_cell.length_b   1.000
_cell.length_c   1.000
_cell.angle_alpha   90.00
_cell.angle_beta   90.00
_cell.angle_gamma   90.00
#
_symmetry.space_group_name_H-M   'P 1'
#
loop_
_entity.id
_entity.type
_entity.pdbx_description
1 polymer ?
#
loop_
_entity_poly.entity_id
_entity_poly.type
_entity_poly.pdbx_seq_one_letter_code
_entity_poly.pdbx_strand_id
1 'polypeptide(L)'
;LNATARQARKLMIAKAKARYAVNAAGRRHLKDLVQRKKASNTSLSAELHIAKMRNDLGYFQHRPTERFTGREVLHHAPKYVKARVLKASSMAALTGNANMSKGFLVQFKSGHIGMVQRQIGSSSSHTVTERGHPRWRNKNGKVKKLVTMGSPSASAMHSTVWPMVEPEVSEYLQARLMEQTERVLARAAR
;
A
#
# COMPACT_ATOMS: atom_id res chain seq x y z
N LEU A 1 -6.33 -26.44 7.91
CA LEU A 1 -5.78 -25.14 8.32
C LEU A 1 -5.03 -24.43 7.18
N ASN A 2 -4.03 -25.05 6.54
CA ASN A 2 -3.25 -24.41 5.49
C ASN A 2 -4.06 -24.04 4.22
N ALA A 3 -5.07 -24.84 3.87
CA ALA A 3 -5.98 -24.53 2.78
C ALA A 3 -6.87 -23.34 3.11
N THR A 4 -7.41 -23.30 4.33
CA THR A 4 -8.23 -22.19 4.85
C THR A 4 -7.43 -20.88 4.88
N ALA A 5 -6.19 -20.91 5.36
CA ALA A 5 -5.32 -19.71 5.34
C ALA A 5 -5.02 -19.21 3.92
N ARG A 6 -4.92 -20.12 2.93
CA ARG A 6 -4.81 -19.73 1.51
C ARG A 6 -6.07 -19.06 1.00
N GLN A 7 -7.24 -19.62 1.34
CA GLN A 7 -8.53 -19.08 0.94
C GLN A 7 -8.76 -17.72 1.58
N ALA A 8 -8.55 -17.59 2.89
CA ALA A 8 -8.64 -16.31 3.60
C ALA A 8 -7.76 -15.23 2.95
N ARG A 9 -6.50 -15.55 2.68
CA ARG A 9 -5.59 -14.62 1.98
C ARG A 9 -6.12 -14.21 0.62
N LYS A 10 -6.65 -15.14 -0.17
CA LYS A 10 -7.21 -14.87 -1.50
C LYS A 10 -8.41 -13.93 -1.42
N LEU A 11 -9.34 -14.20 -0.51
CA LEU A 11 -10.54 -13.40 -0.30
C LEU A 11 -10.22 -11.99 0.20
N MET A 12 -9.35 -11.87 1.20
CA MET A 12 -8.91 -10.57 1.71
C MET A 12 -8.30 -9.69 0.62
N ILE A 13 -7.39 -10.25 -0.19
CA ILE A 13 -6.78 -9.53 -1.30
C ILE A 13 -7.82 -9.15 -2.36
N ALA A 14 -8.76 -10.02 -2.68
CA ALA A 14 -9.82 -9.75 -3.64
C ALA A 14 -10.73 -8.61 -3.16
N LYS A 15 -11.20 -8.65 -1.92
CA LYS A 15 -12.04 -7.60 -1.31
C LYS A 15 -11.29 -6.28 -1.17
N ALA A 16 -10.01 -6.30 -0.77
CA ALA A 16 -9.19 -5.10 -0.75
C ALA A 16 -9.07 -4.46 -2.14
N LYS A 17 -8.83 -5.24 -3.19
CA LYS A 17 -8.82 -4.75 -4.58
C LYS A 17 -10.18 -4.25 -5.06
N ALA A 18 -11.27 -4.82 -4.56
CA ALA A 18 -12.62 -4.36 -4.90
C ALA A 18 -12.92 -3.01 -4.26
N ARG A 19 -12.51 -2.80 -3.01
CA ARG A 19 -12.78 -1.58 -2.23
C ARG A 19 -11.84 -0.42 -2.56
N TYR A 20 -10.53 -0.71 -2.67
CA TYR A 20 -9.48 0.30 -2.80
C TYR A 20 -9.07 0.54 -4.25
N ALA A 21 -8.84 1.80 -4.58
CA ALA A 21 -8.47 2.24 -5.93
C ALA A 21 -6.97 2.07 -6.19
N VAL A 22 -6.44 0.86 -6.01
CA VAL A 22 -5.02 0.55 -6.21
C VAL A 22 -4.67 0.42 -7.70
N ASN A 23 -3.54 0.98 -8.10
CA ASN A 23 -2.97 0.83 -9.44
C ASN A 23 -2.26 -0.53 -9.62
N ALA A 24 -1.63 -0.77 -10.77
CA ALA A 24 -0.97 -2.05 -11.06
C ALA A 24 0.16 -2.39 -10.07
N ALA A 25 0.98 -1.40 -9.67
CA ALA A 25 2.02 -1.57 -8.66
C ALA A 25 1.42 -1.84 -7.28
N GLY A 26 0.38 -1.10 -6.89
CA GLY A 26 -0.34 -1.29 -5.63
C GLY A 26 -1.01 -2.66 -5.53
N ARG A 27 -1.53 -3.21 -6.64
CA ARG A 27 -2.08 -4.58 -6.66
C ARG A 27 -1.04 -5.66 -6.37
N ARG A 28 0.18 -5.48 -6.84
CA ARG A 28 1.31 -6.39 -6.51
C ARG A 28 1.71 -6.21 -5.05
N HIS A 29 1.93 -4.97 -4.64
CA HIS A 29 2.30 -4.62 -3.27
C HIS A 29 1.33 -5.18 -2.22
N LEU A 30 0.00 -5.10 -2.44
CA LEU A 30 -0.99 -5.68 -1.54
C LEU A 30 -0.85 -7.20 -1.36
N LYS A 31 -0.41 -7.93 -2.39
CA LYS A 31 -0.15 -9.36 -2.27
C LYS A 31 1.07 -9.66 -1.42
N ASP A 32 2.11 -8.86 -1.58
CA ASP A 32 3.41 -9.08 -0.91
C ASP A 32 3.34 -8.74 0.58
N LEU A 33 2.45 -7.80 0.96
CA LEU A 33 2.24 -7.39 2.35
C LEU A 33 1.46 -8.40 3.20
N VAL A 34 0.80 -9.39 2.60
CA VAL A 34 0.08 -10.46 3.31
C VAL A 34 0.87 -11.75 3.24
N GLN A 35 1.66 -11.99 4.26
CA GLN A 35 2.46 -13.20 4.41
C GLN A 35 1.69 -14.28 5.15
N ARG A 36 2.00 -15.53 4.88
CA ARG A 36 1.36 -16.69 5.50
C ARG A 36 2.39 -17.54 6.22
N LYS A 37 2.16 -17.75 7.51
CA LYS A 37 2.84 -18.77 8.30
C LYS A 37 2.00 -20.05 8.24
N LYS A 38 2.62 -21.13 7.81
CA LYS A 38 1.93 -22.41 7.62
C LYS A 38 1.83 -23.18 8.94
N ALA A 39 0.72 -23.87 9.14
CA ALA A 39 0.63 -24.92 10.16
C ALA A 39 1.56 -26.09 9.80
N SER A 40 2.16 -26.70 10.82
CA SER A 40 2.98 -27.90 10.74
C SER A 40 2.48 -28.95 11.74
N ASN A 41 3.10 -30.13 11.75
CA ASN A 41 2.77 -31.18 12.74
C ASN A 41 3.08 -30.77 14.18
N THR A 42 4.03 -29.83 14.36
CA THR A 42 4.41 -29.29 15.68
C THR A 42 3.66 -28.02 16.04
N SER A 43 3.02 -27.36 15.08
CA SER A 43 2.24 -26.14 15.29
C SER A 43 0.93 -26.22 14.53
N LEU A 44 -0.17 -26.51 15.23
CA LEU A 44 -1.52 -26.65 14.68
C LEU A 44 -2.20 -25.29 14.44
N SER A 45 -1.45 -24.26 14.11
CA SER A 45 -1.96 -22.94 13.77
C SER A 45 -1.45 -22.47 12.40
N ALA A 46 -2.31 -21.82 11.63
CA ALA A 46 -1.93 -21.11 10.41
C ALA A 46 -2.26 -19.64 10.57
N GLU A 47 -1.30 -18.77 10.30
CA GLU A 47 -1.42 -17.35 10.56
C GLU A 47 -1.28 -16.53 9.26
N LEU A 48 -2.02 -15.43 9.16
CA LEU A 48 -1.81 -14.39 8.16
C LEU A 48 -1.17 -13.18 8.84
N HIS A 49 0.07 -12.90 8.47
CA HIS A 49 0.80 -11.75 8.96
C HIS A 49 0.70 -10.61 7.94
N ILE A 50 0.23 -9.45 8.40
CA ILE A 50 0.01 -8.28 7.54
C ILE A 50 0.89 -7.14 8.01
N ALA A 51 1.69 -6.59 7.08
CA ALA A 51 2.60 -5.51 7.39
C ALA A 51 1.85 -4.25 7.88
N LYS A 52 2.33 -3.64 8.95
CA LYS A 52 1.74 -2.43 9.55
C LYS A 52 2.26 -1.13 8.93
N MET A 53 3.22 -1.19 8.03
CA MET A 53 3.79 0.00 7.38
C MET A 53 2.71 0.78 6.62
N ARG A 54 2.80 2.11 6.67
CA ARG A 54 1.98 2.98 5.83
C ARG A 54 2.32 2.75 4.37
N ASN A 55 1.30 2.65 3.53
CA ASN A 55 1.50 2.58 2.10
C ASN A 55 1.77 3.99 1.55
N ASP A 56 2.51 4.03 0.45
CA ASP A 56 2.68 5.24 -0.35
C ASP A 56 1.40 5.51 -1.16
N LEU A 57 0.95 6.75 -1.20
CA LEU A 57 -0.21 7.14 -2.01
C LEU A 57 0.04 6.89 -3.51
N GLY A 58 1.29 6.81 -3.96
CA GLY A 58 1.67 6.41 -5.31
C GLY A 58 1.20 5.02 -5.73
N TYR A 59 0.84 4.13 -4.79
CA TYR A 59 0.23 2.83 -5.09
C TYR A 59 -1.26 2.90 -5.45
N PHE A 60 -1.89 4.06 -5.28
CA PHE A 60 -3.30 4.28 -5.57
C PHE A 60 -3.50 4.99 -6.91
N GLN A 61 -4.74 5.07 -7.36
CA GLN A 61 -5.07 5.77 -8.59
C GLN A 61 -4.81 7.27 -8.45
N HIS A 62 -4.07 7.82 -9.38
CA HIS A 62 -3.71 9.24 -9.44
C HIS A 62 -3.68 9.72 -10.90
N ARG A 63 -3.82 11.02 -11.09
CA ARG A 63 -3.68 11.71 -12.37
C ARG A 63 -3.07 13.11 -12.15
N PRO A 64 -2.16 13.59 -13.01
CA PRO A 64 -1.53 12.87 -14.12
C PRO A 64 -0.67 11.70 -13.64
N THR A 65 -0.25 10.84 -14.56
CA THR A 65 0.68 9.73 -14.32
C THR A 65 2.13 10.14 -14.59
N GLU A 66 2.35 11.37 -15.01
CA GLU A 66 3.65 11.96 -15.23
C GLU A 66 4.47 11.94 -13.92
N ARG A 67 5.72 11.54 -14.03
CA ARG A 67 6.62 11.37 -12.90
C ARG A 67 7.97 12.00 -13.20
N PHE A 68 8.60 12.54 -12.18
CA PHE A 68 9.91 13.14 -12.29
C PHE A 68 10.98 12.20 -11.75
N THR A 69 12.14 12.20 -12.42
CA THR A 69 13.29 11.35 -12.07
C THR A 69 14.52 12.21 -11.77
N GLY A 70 15.37 11.74 -10.89
CA GLY A 70 16.68 12.34 -10.63
C GLY A 70 16.60 13.85 -10.36
N ARG A 71 17.31 14.64 -11.16
CA ARG A 71 17.38 16.11 -11.01
C ARG A 71 16.10 16.84 -11.40
N GLU A 72 15.26 16.26 -12.24
CA GLU A 72 13.98 16.89 -12.64
C GLU A 72 13.08 17.16 -11.44
N VAL A 73 13.17 16.31 -10.41
CA VAL A 73 12.46 16.50 -9.14
C VAL A 73 12.72 17.87 -8.52
N LEU A 74 13.85 18.50 -8.81
CA LEU A 74 14.25 19.80 -8.29
C LEU A 74 13.59 20.97 -9.04
N HIS A 75 13.23 20.75 -10.29
CA HIS A 75 12.79 21.82 -11.19
C HIS A 75 11.28 21.81 -11.42
N HIS A 76 10.66 20.65 -11.40
CA HIS A 76 9.26 20.47 -11.78
C HIS A 76 8.43 19.88 -10.65
N ALA A 77 7.25 20.44 -10.42
CA ALA A 77 6.17 19.82 -9.69
C ALA A 77 4.90 19.98 -10.53
N PRO A 78 4.13 18.92 -10.79
CA PRO A 78 2.90 19.05 -11.55
C PRO A 78 1.96 20.03 -10.86
N LYS A 79 1.29 20.86 -11.64
CA LYS A 79 0.41 21.91 -11.12
C LYS A 79 -0.78 21.33 -10.35
N TYR A 80 -1.27 20.16 -10.78
CA TYR A 80 -2.47 19.52 -10.21
C TYR A 80 -2.36 18.00 -10.28
N VAL A 81 -2.04 17.37 -9.15
CA VAL A 81 -2.18 15.92 -9.00
C VAL A 81 -3.45 15.65 -8.22
N LYS A 82 -4.28 14.75 -8.72
CA LYS A 82 -5.45 14.22 -8.02
C LYS A 82 -5.22 12.75 -7.73
N ALA A 83 -5.66 12.29 -6.57
CA ALA A 83 -5.59 10.87 -6.20
C ALA A 83 -6.88 10.44 -5.49
N ARG A 84 -7.11 9.13 -5.45
CA ARG A 84 -8.16 8.53 -4.62
C ARG A 84 -7.68 7.23 -4.00
N VAL A 85 -8.12 6.98 -2.78
CA VAL A 85 -7.82 5.75 -2.03
C VAL A 85 -8.95 4.75 -2.18
N LEU A 86 -10.20 5.18 -2.07
CA LEU A 86 -11.37 4.32 -2.24
C LEU A 86 -11.91 4.41 -3.67
N LYS A 87 -12.40 3.31 -4.22
CA LYS A 87 -13.04 3.32 -5.55
C LYS A 87 -14.34 4.12 -5.57
N ALA A 88 -15.07 4.10 -4.46
CA ALA A 88 -16.31 4.85 -4.31
C ALA A 88 -16.11 6.37 -4.18
N SER A 89 -14.87 6.82 -3.91
CA SER A 89 -14.57 8.25 -3.77
C SER A 89 -14.19 8.88 -5.09
N SER A 90 -14.50 10.15 -5.27
CA SER A 90 -13.96 10.99 -6.34
C SER A 90 -12.46 11.22 -6.15
N MET A 91 -11.77 11.63 -7.22
CA MET A 91 -10.36 12.04 -7.11
C MET A 91 -10.25 13.40 -6.42
N ALA A 92 -9.55 13.45 -5.29
CA ALA A 92 -9.25 14.67 -4.57
C ALA A 92 -7.94 15.29 -5.06
N ALA A 93 -7.89 16.60 -5.17
CA ALA A 93 -6.66 17.33 -5.50
C ALA A 93 -5.69 17.28 -4.31
N LEU A 94 -4.43 16.98 -4.59
CA LEU A 94 -3.37 16.95 -3.59
C LEU A 94 -2.83 18.38 -3.40
N THR A 95 -3.64 19.22 -2.81
CA THR A 95 -3.29 20.61 -2.49
C THR A 95 -2.26 20.66 -1.35
N GLY A 96 -1.35 21.62 -1.44
CA GLY A 96 -0.46 21.91 -0.33
C GLY A 96 -1.18 22.70 0.77
N ASN A 97 -0.44 22.96 1.84
CA ASN A 97 -0.82 23.86 2.93
C ASN A 97 0.37 24.78 3.27
N ALA A 98 0.29 25.53 4.36
CA ALA A 98 1.37 26.41 4.79
C ALA A 98 2.73 25.70 4.93
N ASN A 99 2.73 24.42 5.35
CA ASN A 99 3.94 23.65 5.65
C ASN A 99 4.32 22.64 4.55
N MET A 100 3.42 22.36 3.61
CA MET A 100 3.62 21.34 2.58
C MET A 100 3.27 21.85 1.19
N SER A 101 4.12 21.56 0.22
CA SER A 101 3.83 21.85 -1.19
C SER A 101 2.72 20.96 -1.73
N LYS A 102 2.23 21.24 -2.95
CA LYS A 102 1.36 20.31 -3.70
C LYS A 102 2.06 18.96 -3.89
N GLY A 103 1.27 17.88 -3.88
CA GLY A 103 1.78 16.54 -4.15
C GLY A 103 2.21 16.36 -5.60
N PHE A 104 3.24 15.57 -5.82
CA PHE A 104 3.74 15.19 -7.15
C PHE A 104 4.39 13.80 -7.13
N LEU A 105 4.50 13.18 -8.30
CA LEU A 105 5.08 11.84 -8.44
C LEU A 105 6.58 11.91 -8.66
N VAL A 106 7.30 11.02 -7.98
CA VAL A 106 8.74 10.84 -8.13
C VAL A 106 9.04 9.37 -8.34
N GLN A 107 9.89 9.07 -9.31
CA GLN A 107 10.51 7.76 -9.42
C GLN A 107 11.84 7.77 -8.69
N PHE A 108 11.92 6.98 -7.62
CA PHE A 108 13.15 6.79 -6.84
C PHE A 108 14.16 5.92 -7.59
N LYS A 109 15.44 5.96 -7.18
CA LYS A 109 16.50 5.11 -7.75
C LYS A 109 16.18 3.60 -7.69
N SER A 110 15.39 3.18 -6.70
CA SER A 110 14.90 1.80 -6.57
C SER A 110 13.85 1.40 -7.62
N GLY A 111 13.45 2.32 -8.50
CA GLY A 111 12.35 2.11 -9.45
C GLY A 111 10.96 2.33 -8.85
N HIS A 112 10.85 2.49 -7.53
CA HIS A 112 9.58 2.80 -6.87
C HIS A 112 9.06 4.17 -7.30
N ILE A 113 7.77 4.25 -7.58
CA ILE A 113 7.07 5.50 -7.89
C ILE A 113 6.26 5.90 -6.67
N GLY A 114 6.69 6.98 -6.03
CA GLY A 114 6.05 7.51 -4.83
C GLY A 114 5.39 8.85 -5.05
N MET A 115 4.36 9.11 -4.26
CA MET A 115 3.73 10.41 -4.15
C MET A 115 4.40 11.19 -3.03
N VAL A 116 4.96 12.35 -3.34
CA VAL A 116 5.71 13.16 -2.38
C VAL A 116 5.24 14.60 -2.34
N GLN A 117 5.52 15.25 -1.22
CA GLN A 117 5.38 16.70 -1.01
C GLN A 117 6.72 17.26 -0.54
N ARG A 118 6.93 18.55 -0.76
CA ARG A 118 8.07 19.28 -0.18
C ARG A 118 7.63 19.91 1.14
N GLN A 119 8.40 19.66 2.19
CA GLN A 119 8.20 20.34 3.46
C GLN A 119 8.75 21.76 3.39
N ILE A 120 7.86 22.74 3.49
CA ILE A 120 8.20 24.17 3.47
C ILE A 120 8.91 24.51 4.78
N GLY A 121 10.00 25.27 4.69
CA GLY A 121 10.81 25.66 5.87
C GLY A 121 11.82 24.62 6.35
N SER A 122 11.77 23.36 5.88
CA SER A 122 12.78 22.35 6.20
C SER A 122 14.01 22.47 5.31
N SER A 123 15.15 21.99 5.80
CA SER A 123 16.36 21.76 5.00
C SER A 123 16.59 20.26 4.85
N SER A 124 17.01 19.82 3.67
CA SER A 124 17.61 18.50 3.49
C SER A 124 19.11 18.59 3.63
N SER A 125 19.77 17.47 3.93
CA SER A 125 21.23 17.36 3.95
C SER A 125 21.87 17.52 2.55
N HIS A 126 21.06 17.50 1.49
CA HIS A 126 21.56 17.64 0.13
C HIS A 126 21.66 19.10 -0.27
N THR A 127 22.88 19.55 -0.51
CA THR A 127 23.16 20.84 -1.15
C THR A 127 22.74 20.73 -2.62
N VAL A 128 21.85 21.59 -3.07
CA VAL A 128 21.51 21.70 -4.48
C VAL A 128 22.41 22.73 -5.10
N THR A 129 23.24 22.26 -6.00
CA THR A 129 23.94 23.14 -6.92
C THR A 129 22.94 23.93 -7.75
N GLU A 130 23.11 25.20 -7.76
CA GLU A 130 22.65 26.34 -8.58
C GLU A 130 21.34 26.34 -9.37
N ARG A 131 20.78 25.21 -9.80
CA ARG A 131 19.68 25.16 -10.79
C ARG A 131 18.30 24.82 -10.27
N GLY A 132 18.07 24.71 -8.95
CA GLY A 132 16.74 24.42 -8.41
C GLY A 132 15.87 25.67 -8.34
N HIS A 133 14.55 25.51 -8.59
CA HIS A 133 13.61 26.62 -8.53
C HIS A 133 13.66 27.33 -7.16
N PRO A 134 13.80 28.68 -7.08
CA PRO A 134 13.97 29.42 -5.82
C PRO A 134 12.90 29.12 -4.76
N ARG A 135 11.68 28.85 -5.20
CA ARG A 135 10.53 28.49 -4.33
C ARG A 135 10.78 27.24 -3.50
N TRP A 136 11.71 26.37 -3.90
CA TRP A 136 11.97 25.07 -3.26
C TRP A 136 13.28 25.04 -2.46
N ARG A 137 13.97 26.14 -2.41
CA ARG A 137 15.16 26.32 -1.58
C ARG A 137 14.77 27.01 -0.27
N ASN A 138 15.47 26.71 0.80
CA ASN A 138 15.44 27.54 2.00
C ASN A 138 16.41 28.72 1.84
N LYS A 139 16.42 29.61 2.83
CA LYS A 139 17.33 30.80 2.85
C LYS A 139 18.80 30.43 2.67
N ASN A 140 19.22 29.22 3.03
CA ASN A 140 20.60 28.73 2.95
C ASN A 140 20.87 27.94 1.66
N GLY A 141 20.04 28.02 0.62
CA GLY A 141 20.23 27.35 -0.65
C GLY A 141 19.98 25.83 -0.62
N LYS A 142 19.60 25.25 0.53
CA LYS A 142 19.32 23.81 0.66
C LYS A 142 17.93 23.48 0.13
N VAL A 143 17.78 22.31 -0.49
CA VAL A 143 16.48 21.83 -0.99
C VAL A 143 15.58 21.45 0.18
N LYS A 144 14.32 21.84 0.07
CA LYS A 144 13.30 21.44 1.01
C LYS A 144 13.14 19.90 1.00
N LYS A 145 13.05 19.32 2.19
CA LYS A 145 12.89 17.88 2.40
C LYS A 145 11.67 17.35 1.65
N LEU A 146 11.82 16.21 0.96
CA LEU A 146 10.72 15.45 0.39
C LEU A 146 10.12 14.54 1.45
N VAL A 147 8.81 14.57 1.56
CA VAL A 147 8.03 13.72 2.45
C VAL A 147 7.07 12.89 1.62
N THR A 148 7.08 11.59 1.78
CA THR A 148 6.15 10.69 1.12
C THR A 148 4.75 10.88 1.67
N MET A 149 3.78 11.03 0.78
CA MET A 149 2.37 11.08 1.15
C MET A 149 1.88 9.70 1.50
N GLY A 150 1.54 9.51 2.78
CA GLY A 150 1.02 8.24 3.26
C GLY A 150 -0.44 8.04 2.89
N SER A 151 -0.82 6.78 2.81
CA SER A 151 -2.19 6.28 2.69
C SER A 151 -2.44 5.27 3.82
N PRO A 152 -3.65 4.71 3.96
CA PRO A 152 -3.89 3.66 4.94
C PRO A 152 -2.88 2.52 4.80
N SER A 153 -2.38 2.02 5.94
CA SER A 153 -1.49 0.85 5.96
C SER A 153 -2.20 -0.40 5.44
N ALA A 154 -1.44 -1.39 5.00
CA ALA A 154 -2.02 -2.67 4.60
C ALA A 154 -2.83 -3.29 5.75
N SER A 155 -2.33 -3.20 6.98
CA SER A 155 -3.04 -3.67 8.17
C SER A 155 -4.40 -2.96 8.33
N ALA A 156 -4.46 -1.64 8.25
CA ALA A 156 -5.71 -0.89 8.34
C ALA A 156 -6.69 -1.25 7.20
N MET A 157 -6.18 -1.41 5.97
CA MET A 157 -7.01 -1.82 4.82
C MET A 157 -7.61 -3.21 5.04
N HIS A 158 -6.82 -4.17 5.52
CA HIS A 158 -7.26 -5.54 5.75
C HIS A 158 -8.16 -5.68 6.97
N SER A 159 -7.93 -4.91 8.05
CA SER A 159 -8.85 -4.84 9.21
C SER A 159 -10.24 -4.38 8.78
N THR A 160 -10.33 -3.42 7.87
CA THR A 160 -11.61 -2.96 7.32
C THR A 160 -12.30 -4.04 6.44
N VAL A 161 -11.51 -4.90 5.81
CA VAL A 161 -12.02 -5.92 4.87
C VAL A 161 -12.33 -7.24 5.57
N TRP A 162 -11.64 -7.54 6.68
CA TRP A 162 -11.78 -8.82 7.39
C TRP A 162 -13.22 -9.18 7.75
N PRO A 163 -14.03 -8.30 8.37
CA PRO A 163 -15.41 -8.63 8.70
C PRO A 163 -16.29 -9.03 7.50
N MET A 164 -15.88 -8.62 6.30
CA MET A 164 -16.59 -8.94 5.05
C MET A 164 -16.25 -10.33 4.50
N VAL A 165 -15.14 -10.92 4.92
CA VAL A 165 -14.66 -12.23 4.42
C VAL A 165 -14.66 -13.31 5.49
N GLU A 166 -14.70 -12.93 6.76
CA GLU A 166 -14.67 -13.85 7.90
C GLU A 166 -15.78 -14.92 7.86
N PRO A 167 -17.05 -14.60 7.54
CA PRO A 167 -18.09 -15.61 7.44
C PRO A 167 -17.75 -16.69 6.40
N GLU A 168 -17.37 -16.28 5.18
CA GLU A 168 -17.01 -17.20 4.09
C GLU A 168 -15.77 -18.06 4.45
N VAL A 169 -14.81 -17.49 5.16
CA VAL A 169 -13.62 -18.21 5.62
C VAL A 169 -14.00 -19.24 6.69
N SER A 170 -14.92 -18.88 7.60
CA SER A 170 -15.41 -19.79 8.65
C SER A 170 -16.18 -20.97 8.09
N GLU A 171 -17.08 -20.73 7.15
CA GLU A 171 -17.80 -21.78 6.43
C GLU A 171 -16.82 -22.72 5.70
N TYR A 172 -15.85 -22.15 4.99
CA TYR A 172 -14.83 -22.94 4.32
C TYR A 172 -14.00 -23.78 5.30
N LEU A 173 -13.66 -23.23 6.47
CA LEU A 173 -12.95 -23.97 7.52
C LEU A 173 -13.77 -25.15 8.00
N GLN A 174 -15.05 -24.94 8.33
CA GLN A 174 -15.95 -25.98 8.82
C GLN A 174 -16.10 -27.10 7.80
N ALA A 175 -16.40 -26.76 6.54
CA ALA A 175 -16.52 -27.75 5.46
C ALA A 175 -15.24 -28.59 5.30
N ARG A 176 -14.06 -27.93 5.36
CA ARG A 176 -12.78 -28.64 5.26
C ARG A 176 -12.46 -29.50 6.47
N LEU A 177 -12.90 -29.13 7.67
CA LEU A 177 -12.76 -29.96 8.87
C LEU A 177 -13.63 -31.22 8.75
N MET A 178 -14.90 -31.08 8.39
CA MET A 178 -15.81 -32.20 8.18
C MET A 178 -15.25 -33.18 7.14
N GLU A 179 -14.87 -32.69 5.97
CA GLU A 179 -14.27 -33.51 4.91
C GLU A 179 -13.03 -34.30 5.38
N GLN A 180 -12.15 -33.67 6.15
CA GLN A 180 -10.95 -34.35 6.65
C GLN A 180 -11.28 -35.37 7.75
N THR A 181 -12.25 -35.07 8.63
CA THR A 181 -12.71 -36.01 9.65
C THR A 181 -13.30 -37.25 9.01
N GLU A 182 -14.19 -37.11 8.05
CA GLU A 182 -14.75 -38.22 7.30
C GLU A 182 -13.69 -39.09 6.61
N ARG A 183 -12.69 -38.46 6.00
CA ARG A 183 -11.57 -39.20 5.39
C ARG A 183 -10.73 -39.98 6.40
N VAL A 184 -10.51 -39.44 7.60
CA VAL A 184 -9.77 -40.13 8.66
C VAL A 184 -10.60 -41.33 9.15
N LEU A 185 -11.89 -41.13 9.44
CA LEU A 185 -12.79 -42.20 9.87
C LEU A 185 -12.91 -43.32 8.85
N ALA A 186 -13.06 -42.97 7.57
CA ALA A 186 -13.11 -43.93 6.48
C ALA A 186 -11.82 -44.77 6.31
N ARG A 187 -10.66 -44.21 6.70
CA ARG A 187 -9.37 -44.92 6.72
C ARG A 187 -9.22 -45.81 7.94
N ALA A 188 -9.72 -45.37 9.08
CA ALA A 188 -9.65 -46.14 10.31
C ALA A 188 -10.63 -47.33 10.34
N ALA A 189 -11.69 -47.31 9.50
CA ALA A 189 -12.68 -48.37 9.35
C ALA A 189 -12.26 -49.46 8.32
N ARG A 190 -11.12 -49.32 7.68
CA ARG A 190 -10.50 -50.32 6.78
C ARG A 190 -9.40 -51.09 7.45
#